data_b78a3bbce2e779eb7b5058fd30e55e40
#
_entry.id   b78a3bbce2e779eb7b5058fd30e55e40
#
_cell.length_a   1.000
_cell.length_b   1.000
_cell.length_c   1.000
_cell.angle_alpha   90.00
_cell.angle_beta   90.00
_cell.angle_gamma   90.00
#
_symmetry.space_group_name_H-M   'P 1'
#
loop_
_entity.id
_entity.type
_entity.pdbx_description
1 polymer ?
#
loop_
_entity_poly.entity_id
_entity_poly.type
_entity_poly.pdbx_seq_one_letter_code
_entity_poly.pdbx_strand_id
1 'polypeptide(L)'
;QDWIFQGGHPEVTGEVTGETLTLRQQPFRYRPDGPDQRWSVPVRLRTTEGTQSVLLAGDQPVTVQLDAPLFNLNADASGFYRSSLPGAEATTAAERANLIGDRWAQTLAGRQDPHQFVATMEPYALDGDLAVWQAILGGLTTLDLFSPGRPVGGVVDLLLPMTETLGWSGPL
;
A
#
# COMPACT_ATOMS: atom_id res chain seq x y z
N GLN A 1 14.05 -11.04 18.21
CA GLN A 1 14.57 -12.23 17.48
C GLN A 1 13.76 -12.52 16.22
N ASP A 2 12.47 -12.20 16.19
CA ASP A 2 11.51 -12.52 15.12
C ASP A 2 11.91 -11.96 13.74
N TRP A 3 12.53 -10.80 13.70
CA TRP A 3 12.93 -10.11 12.48
C TRP A 3 14.26 -10.56 11.87
N ILE A 4 15.06 -11.31 12.61
CA ILE A 4 16.40 -11.71 12.18
C ILE A 4 16.44 -13.19 11.75
N PHE A 5 15.66 -14.04 12.41
CA PHE A 5 15.73 -15.49 12.24
C PHE A 5 14.62 -16.09 11.40
N GLN A 6 13.71 -15.28 10.88
CA GLN A 6 12.68 -15.74 9.95
C GLN A 6 12.65 -14.87 8.70
N GLY A 7 12.45 -15.49 7.56
CA GLY A 7 12.35 -14.79 6.27
C GLY A 7 10.96 -14.19 6.04
N GLY A 8 10.88 -13.23 5.12
CA GLY A 8 9.61 -12.59 4.76
C GLY A 8 9.30 -11.38 5.64
N HIS A 9 8.06 -10.93 5.56
CA HIS A 9 7.54 -9.80 6.32
C HIS A 9 6.03 -9.94 6.53
N PRO A 10 5.45 -9.28 7.54
CA PRO A 10 4.02 -9.34 7.79
C PRO A 10 3.22 -8.47 6.83
N GLU A 11 1.98 -8.85 6.63
CA GLU A 11 0.88 -7.99 6.22
C GLU A 11 0.06 -7.64 7.46
N VAL A 12 -0.17 -6.37 7.69
CA VAL A 12 -1.02 -5.84 8.75
C VAL A 12 -2.34 -5.42 8.14
N THR A 13 -3.43 -6.01 8.61
CA THR A 13 -4.78 -5.63 8.20
C THR A 13 -5.49 -4.90 9.31
N GLY A 14 -6.25 -3.86 8.97
CA GLY A 14 -7.09 -3.10 9.89
C GLY A 14 -8.55 -3.13 9.45
N GLU A 15 -9.44 -3.28 10.43
CA GLU A 15 -10.88 -3.16 10.26
C GLU A 15 -11.41 -2.17 11.29
N VAL A 16 -12.10 -1.12 10.83
CA VAL A 16 -12.69 -0.10 11.70
C VAL A 16 -14.18 -0.33 11.82
N THR A 17 -14.66 -0.44 13.05
CA THR A 17 -16.09 -0.53 13.38
C THR A 17 -16.41 0.53 14.43
N GLY A 18 -17.12 1.58 14.02
CA GLY A 18 -17.31 2.76 14.88
C GLY A 18 -15.97 3.41 15.21
N GLU A 19 -15.67 3.55 16.50
CA GLU A 19 -14.39 4.10 17.00
C GLU A 19 -13.37 3.01 17.36
N THR A 20 -13.61 1.77 16.95
CA THR A 20 -12.76 0.64 17.30
C THR A 20 -12.02 0.13 16.07
N LEU A 21 -10.69 0.08 16.15
CA LEU A 21 -9.80 -0.54 15.17
C LEU A 21 -9.42 -1.94 15.66
N THR A 22 -9.65 -2.94 14.81
CA THR A 22 -9.12 -4.29 15.02
C THR A 22 -7.96 -4.53 14.07
N LEU A 23 -6.77 -4.79 14.61
CA LEU A 23 -5.54 -5.12 13.87
C LEU A 23 -5.29 -6.62 13.87
N ARG A 24 -4.86 -7.14 12.72
CA ARG A 24 -4.40 -8.52 12.55
C ARG A 24 -3.11 -8.54 11.77
N GLN A 25 -2.32 -9.60 11.92
CA GLN A 25 -1.18 -9.86 11.03
C GLN A 25 -1.25 -11.25 10.43
N GLN A 26 -0.67 -11.35 9.25
CA GLN A 26 -0.37 -12.63 8.58
C GLN A 26 0.93 -12.47 7.79
N PRO A 27 1.62 -13.57 7.43
CA PRO A 27 2.75 -13.46 6.51
C PRO A 27 2.29 -12.93 5.16
N PHE A 28 2.94 -11.88 4.64
CA PHE A 28 2.70 -11.47 3.25
C PHE A 28 3.37 -12.45 2.30
N ARG A 29 2.64 -12.94 1.30
CA ARG A 29 3.14 -13.91 0.33
C ARG A 29 2.53 -13.69 -1.04
N TYR A 30 3.35 -13.88 -2.08
CA TYR A 30 2.90 -13.97 -3.47
C TYR A 30 2.34 -15.36 -3.82
N ARG A 31 2.71 -16.39 -3.05
CA ARG A 31 2.20 -17.76 -3.16
C ARG A 31 1.60 -18.18 -1.83
N PRO A 32 0.55 -19.03 -1.84
CA PRO A 32 -0.13 -19.44 -0.60
C PRO A 32 0.74 -20.30 0.32
N ASP A 33 1.76 -20.96 -0.23
CA ASP A 33 2.60 -21.91 0.52
C ASP A 33 3.63 -21.22 1.39
N GLY A 34 3.88 -21.77 2.55
CA GLY A 34 4.96 -21.33 3.44
C GLY A 34 4.61 -21.44 4.93
N PRO A 35 5.60 -21.29 5.83
CA PRO A 35 5.41 -21.45 7.25
C PRO A 35 4.55 -20.34 7.83
N ASP A 36 3.71 -20.67 8.79
CA ASP A 36 2.92 -19.68 9.53
C ASP A 36 3.84 -18.93 10.51
N GLN A 37 4.18 -17.70 10.16
CA GLN A 37 5.12 -16.86 10.87
C GLN A 37 4.41 -15.65 11.46
N ARG A 38 4.90 -15.18 12.60
CA ARG A 38 4.40 -13.96 13.26
C ARG A 38 5.57 -13.10 13.72
N TRP A 39 5.33 -11.81 13.73
CA TRP A 39 6.32 -10.81 14.12
C TRP A 39 5.77 -9.94 15.25
N SER A 40 6.68 -9.32 15.98
CA SER A 40 6.34 -8.21 16.86
C SER A 40 6.41 -6.92 16.04
N VAL A 41 5.25 -6.46 15.56
CA VAL A 41 5.13 -5.34 14.60
C VAL A 41 4.74 -4.06 15.33
N PRO A 42 5.62 -3.05 15.40
CA PRO A 42 5.22 -1.72 15.84
C PRO A 42 4.42 -1.04 14.72
N VAL A 43 3.10 -1.11 14.80
CA VAL A 43 2.19 -0.48 13.84
C VAL A 43 2.05 0.99 14.19
N ARG A 44 2.33 1.89 13.22
CA ARG A 44 2.13 3.33 13.36
C ARG A 44 0.87 3.76 12.64
N LEU A 45 -0.11 4.16 13.41
CA LEU A 45 -1.40 4.64 12.93
C LEU A 45 -1.30 6.14 12.62
N ARG A 46 -1.89 6.58 11.49
CA ARG A 46 -2.11 8.00 11.16
C ARG A 46 -3.58 8.33 11.39
N THR A 47 -3.84 9.29 12.26
CA THR A 47 -5.18 9.84 12.52
C THR A 47 -5.22 11.33 12.18
N THR A 48 -6.39 11.95 12.26
CA THR A 48 -6.54 13.41 12.13
C THR A 48 -5.81 14.19 13.23
N GLU A 49 -5.61 13.57 14.39
CA GLU A 49 -4.93 14.19 15.56
C GLU A 49 -3.42 13.94 15.60
N GLY A 50 -2.90 13.12 14.64
CA GLY A 50 -1.46 12.83 14.56
C GLY A 50 -1.14 11.34 14.40
N THR A 51 -0.13 10.86 15.11
CA THR A 51 0.31 9.46 15.03
C THR A 51 0.23 8.76 16.37
N GLN A 52 -0.21 7.49 16.33
CA GLN A 52 -0.25 6.59 17.48
C GLN A 52 0.52 5.31 17.15
N SER A 53 1.21 4.72 18.13
CA SER A 53 1.91 3.45 17.96
C SER A 53 1.25 2.33 18.75
N VAL A 54 1.09 1.18 18.10
CA VAL A 54 0.49 -0.03 18.68
C VAL A 54 1.41 -1.20 18.40
N LEU A 55 1.70 -2.01 19.42
CA LEU A 55 2.45 -3.26 19.21
C LEU A 55 1.49 -4.39 18.87
N LEU A 56 1.60 -4.90 17.64
CA LEU A 56 0.88 -6.08 17.18
C LEU A 56 1.83 -7.29 17.24
N ALA A 57 1.61 -8.18 18.20
CA ALA A 57 2.48 -9.34 18.42
C ALA A 57 1.65 -10.64 18.51
N GLY A 58 2.24 -11.73 18.02
CA GLY A 58 1.59 -13.05 18.04
C GLY A 58 0.48 -13.18 17.00
N ASP A 59 -0.43 -14.13 17.23
CA ASP A 59 -1.51 -14.52 16.33
C ASP A 59 -2.88 -13.90 16.68
N GLN A 60 -2.98 -13.30 17.87
CA GLN A 60 -4.24 -12.72 18.32
C GLN A 60 -4.45 -11.31 17.77
N PRO A 61 -5.69 -10.96 17.41
CA PRO A 61 -6.02 -9.59 17.06
C PRO A 61 -5.76 -8.62 18.21
N VAL A 62 -5.34 -7.41 17.85
CA VAL A 62 -5.23 -6.30 18.82
C VAL A 62 -6.33 -5.29 18.52
N THR A 63 -7.10 -4.95 19.53
CA THR A 63 -8.17 -3.95 19.45
C THR A 63 -7.69 -2.63 20.04
N VAL A 64 -7.91 -1.55 19.32
CA VAL A 64 -7.51 -0.19 19.68
C VAL A 64 -8.74 0.71 19.65
N GLN A 65 -8.95 1.47 20.71
CA GLN A 65 -9.91 2.57 20.68
C GLN A 65 -9.30 3.75 19.95
N LEU A 66 -10.00 4.26 18.95
CA LEU A 66 -9.60 5.43 18.18
C LEU A 66 -10.22 6.69 18.81
N ASP A 67 -9.37 7.66 19.12
CA ASP A 67 -9.81 8.98 19.59
C ASP A 67 -10.07 9.95 18.42
N ALA A 68 -9.69 9.55 17.19
CA ALA A 68 -9.85 10.36 16.00
C ALA A 68 -9.91 9.47 14.73
N PRO A 69 -10.47 9.98 13.62
CA PRO A 69 -10.52 9.25 12.34
C PRO A 69 -9.15 8.75 11.89
N LEU A 70 -9.10 7.46 11.52
CA LEU A 70 -7.90 6.77 11.06
C LEU A 70 -7.77 6.88 9.54
N PHE A 71 -6.57 7.20 9.03
CA PHE A 71 -6.26 7.27 7.61
C PHE A 71 -5.35 6.15 7.13
N ASN A 72 -4.35 5.77 7.95
CA ASN A 72 -3.29 4.90 7.50
C ASN A 72 -2.75 4.03 8.63
N LEU A 73 -2.34 2.81 8.31
CA LEU A 73 -1.73 1.86 9.25
C LEU A 73 -0.19 1.93 9.27
N ASN A 74 0.44 2.74 8.41
CA ASN A 74 1.89 2.85 8.32
C ASN A 74 2.30 4.33 8.17
N ALA A 75 2.07 5.11 9.22
CA ALA A 75 2.40 6.52 9.25
C ALA A 75 3.87 6.76 8.88
N ASP A 76 4.10 7.73 7.97
CA ASP A 76 5.40 8.09 7.40
C ASP A 76 6.11 6.94 6.65
N ALA A 77 5.39 5.87 6.32
CA ALA A 77 5.95 4.65 5.71
C ALA A 77 7.12 4.06 6.52
N SER A 78 7.07 4.20 7.84
CA SER A 78 8.21 3.91 8.73
C SER A 78 8.30 2.43 9.14
N GLY A 79 7.25 1.65 8.93
CA GLY A 79 7.20 0.23 9.29
C GLY A 79 7.57 -0.69 8.12
N PHE A 80 8.28 -1.77 8.43
CA PHE A 80 8.63 -2.80 7.44
C PHE A 80 7.56 -3.89 7.39
N TYR A 81 6.39 -3.55 6.86
CA TYR A 81 5.24 -4.45 6.64
C TYR A 81 4.40 -3.95 5.49
N ARG A 82 3.60 -4.83 4.89
CA ARG A 82 2.50 -4.43 4.00
C ARG A 82 1.29 -4.06 4.84
N SER A 83 0.55 -3.06 4.41
CA SER A 83 -0.66 -2.62 5.11
C SER A 83 -1.90 -2.75 4.21
N SER A 84 -3.01 -3.13 4.83
CA SER A 84 -4.31 -3.16 4.17
C SER A 84 -5.38 -2.59 5.10
N LEU A 85 -5.93 -1.46 4.71
CA LEU A 85 -7.04 -0.78 5.37
C LEU A 85 -8.02 -0.33 4.29
N PRO A 86 -9.30 -0.72 4.35
CA PRO A 86 -10.33 -0.18 3.47
C PRO A 86 -10.42 1.34 3.61
N GLY A 87 -10.42 2.06 2.49
CA GLY A 87 -10.48 3.53 2.48
C GLY A 87 -9.20 4.21 2.98
N ALA A 88 -8.07 3.51 3.02
CA ALA A 88 -6.79 4.12 3.43
C ALA A 88 -6.44 5.32 2.57
N GLU A 89 -6.03 6.39 3.23
CA GLU A 89 -5.52 7.61 2.63
C GLU A 89 -4.06 7.85 3.05
N ALA A 90 -3.37 8.71 2.32
CA ALA A 90 -1.98 9.03 2.54
C ALA A 90 -1.78 10.54 2.55
N THR A 91 -1.14 11.07 3.59
CA THR A 91 -0.93 12.50 3.79
C THR A 91 0.46 12.96 3.35
N THR A 92 1.46 12.11 3.50
CA THR A 92 2.84 12.42 3.08
C THR A 92 3.20 11.70 1.77
N ALA A 93 4.21 12.20 1.05
CA ALA A 93 4.70 11.54 -0.17
C ALA A 93 5.17 10.10 0.12
N ALA A 94 5.82 9.88 1.25
CA ALA A 94 6.25 8.54 1.67
C ALA A 94 5.05 7.60 1.88
N GLU A 95 3.98 8.07 2.52
CA GLU A 95 2.76 7.30 2.71
C GLU A 95 2.08 6.99 1.37
N ARG A 96 2.02 7.98 0.43
CA ARG A 96 1.45 7.75 -0.91
C ARG A 96 2.23 6.69 -1.68
N ALA A 97 3.55 6.82 -1.72
CA ALA A 97 4.41 5.83 -2.38
C ALA A 97 4.28 4.44 -1.73
N ASN A 98 4.21 4.35 -0.40
CA ASN A 98 3.99 3.10 0.32
C ASN A 98 2.63 2.48 -0.01
N LEU A 99 1.56 3.29 -0.01
CA LEU A 99 0.20 2.83 -0.34
C LEU A 99 0.13 2.25 -1.76
N ILE A 100 0.76 2.92 -2.73
CA ILE A 100 0.91 2.43 -4.11
C ILE A 100 1.66 1.10 -4.11
N GLY A 101 2.78 1.01 -3.39
CA GLY A 101 3.56 -0.22 -3.25
C GLY A 101 2.79 -1.37 -2.61
N ASP A 102 1.94 -1.09 -1.62
CA ASP A 102 1.07 -2.10 -1.00
C ASP A 102 0.00 -2.59 -1.98
N ARG A 103 -0.64 -1.68 -2.74
CA ARG A 103 -1.59 -2.03 -3.80
C ARG A 103 -0.95 -2.86 -4.91
N TRP A 104 0.26 -2.47 -5.32
CA TRP A 104 1.04 -3.24 -6.28
C TRP A 104 1.34 -4.66 -5.77
N ALA A 105 1.75 -4.79 -4.53
CA ALA A 105 2.00 -6.09 -3.92
C ALA A 105 0.75 -6.98 -3.87
N GLN A 106 -0.43 -6.41 -3.59
CA GLN A 106 -1.71 -7.13 -3.65
C GLN A 106 -2.04 -7.59 -5.07
N THR A 107 -1.74 -6.76 -6.08
CA THR A 107 -1.93 -7.11 -7.49
C THR A 107 -1.03 -8.28 -7.90
N LEU A 108 0.26 -8.23 -7.55
CA LEU A 108 1.20 -9.32 -7.80
C LEU A 108 0.82 -10.62 -7.07
N ALA A 109 0.19 -10.51 -5.90
CA ALA A 109 -0.32 -11.66 -5.16
C ALA A 109 -1.65 -12.20 -5.70
N GLY A 110 -2.19 -11.62 -6.78
CA GLY A 110 -3.47 -12.01 -7.37
C GLY A 110 -4.69 -11.68 -6.52
N ARG A 111 -4.55 -10.77 -5.54
CA ARG A 111 -5.63 -10.37 -4.63
C ARG A 111 -6.33 -9.08 -5.08
N GLN A 112 -5.76 -8.38 -6.04
CA GLN A 112 -6.31 -7.18 -6.67
C GLN A 112 -6.18 -7.30 -8.19
N ASP A 113 -7.22 -6.90 -8.91
CA ASP A 113 -7.20 -6.86 -10.37
C ASP A 113 -6.26 -5.73 -10.87
N PRO A 114 -5.48 -5.96 -11.96
CA PRO A 114 -4.63 -4.92 -12.55
C PRO A 114 -5.34 -3.63 -12.95
N HIS A 115 -6.58 -3.70 -13.44
CA HIS A 115 -7.36 -2.49 -13.76
C HIS A 115 -7.72 -1.70 -12.49
N GLN A 116 -8.03 -2.40 -11.39
CA GLN A 116 -8.25 -1.76 -10.09
C GLN A 116 -6.96 -1.11 -9.58
N PHE A 117 -5.79 -1.73 -9.79
CA PHE A 117 -4.52 -1.11 -9.46
C PHE A 117 -4.35 0.21 -10.20
N VAL A 118 -4.54 0.26 -11.53
CA VAL A 118 -4.44 1.50 -12.31
C VAL A 118 -5.42 2.54 -11.81
N ALA A 119 -6.68 2.20 -11.58
CA ALA A 119 -7.69 3.12 -11.05
C ALA A 119 -7.31 3.72 -9.69
N THR A 120 -6.62 2.96 -8.82
CA THR A 120 -6.16 3.48 -7.52
C THR A 120 -5.01 4.50 -7.64
N MET A 121 -4.40 4.65 -8.83
CA MET A 121 -3.35 5.66 -9.09
C MET A 121 -3.93 7.01 -9.57
N GLU A 122 -5.18 7.07 -10.05
CA GLU A 122 -5.78 8.29 -10.60
C GLU A 122 -5.65 9.52 -9.68
N PRO A 123 -5.85 9.43 -8.34
CA PRO A 123 -5.67 10.58 -7.45
C PRO A 123 -4.23 11.15 -7.44
N TYR A 124 -3.26 10.38 -7.92
CA TYR A 124 -1.84 10.74 -7.94
C TYR A 124 -1.32 11.14 -9.32
N ALA A 125 -2.20 11.26 -10.32
CA ALA A 125 -1.84 11.57 -11.72
C ALA A 125 -1.09 12.91 -11.89
N LEU A 126 -1.23 13.83 -10.94
CA LEU A 126 -0.53 15.13 -10.91
C LEU A 126 0.31 15.30 -9.63
N ASP A 127 0.70 14.21 -8.99
CA ASP A 127 1.56 14.29 -7.80
C ASP A 127 2.92 14.89 -8.15
N GLY A 128 3.38 15.85 -7.35
CA GLY A 128 4.66 16.53 -7.57
C GLY A 128 5.88 15.79 -7.02
N ASP A 129 5.70 14.64 -6.38
CA ASP A 129 6.79 13.93 -5.70
C ASP A 129 7.34 12.77 -6.55
N LEU A 130 8.67 12.75 -6.69
CA LEU A 130 9.37 11.73 -7.47
C LEU A 130 9.17 10.31 -6.93
N ALA A 131 9.13 10.12 -5.61
CA ALA A 131 8.96 8.79 -5.02
C ALA A 131 7.59 8.19 -5.34
N VAL A 132 6.55 9.02 -5.39
CA VAL A 132 5.20 8.62 -5.80
C VAL A 132 5.22 8.15 -7.26
N TRP A 133 5.83 8.94 -8.14
CA TRP A 133 5.95 8.57 -9.55
C TRP A 133 6.81 7.33 -9.79
N GLN A 134 7.88 7.15 -9.03
CA GLN A 134 8.69 5.92 -9.09
C GLN A 134 7.85 4.68 -8.71
N ALA A 135 7.00 4.78 -7.71
CA ALA A 135 6.10 3.70 -7.32
C ALA A 135 5.05 3.40 -8.41
N ILE A 136 4.43 4.43 -9.00
CA ILE A 136 3.48 4.31 -10.12
C ILE A 136 4.16 3.63 -11.31
N LEU A 137 5.25 4.20 -11.82
CA LEU A 137 5.93 3.72 -13.01
C LEU A 137 6.51 2.31 -12.82
N GLY A 138 7.01 1.99 -11.62
CA GLY A 138 7.48 0.65 -11.29
C GLY A 138 6.38 -0.42 -11.43
N GLY A 139 5.18 -0.11 -10.96
CA GLY A 139 4.01 -0.99 -11.13
C GLY A 139 3.58 -1.12 -12.59
N LEU A 140 3.43 0.01 -13.30
CA LEU A 140 2.99 0.03 -14.69
C LEU A 140 3.98 -0.69 -15.63
N THR A 141 5.29 -0.45 -15.48
CA THR A 141 6.32 -1.13 -16.26
C THR A 141 6.27 -2.64 -16.07
N THR A 142 6.01 -3.08 -14.84
CA THR A 142 5.91 -4.51 -14.56
C THR A 142 4.63 -5.12 -15.15
N LEU A 143 3.51 -4.39 -15.14
CA LEU A 143 2.28 -4.82 -15.79
C LEU A 143 2.48 -5.02 -17.30
N ASP A 144 3.14 -4.07 -17.96
CA ASP A 144 3.45 -4.16 -19.40
C ASP A 144 4.33 -5.38 -19.71
N LEU A 145 5.32 -5.65 -18.85
CA LEU A 145 6.20 -6.82 -19.00
C LEU A 145 5.43 -8.16 -18.91
N PHE A 146 4.41 -8.23 -18.04
CA PHE A 146 3.61 -9.45 -17.88
C PHE A 146 2.45 -9.59 -18.88
N SER A 147 2.09 -8.51 -19.58
CA SER A 147 0.99 -8.48 -20.53
C SER A 147 1.39 -7.83 -21.85
N PRO A 148 2.45 -8.29 -22.51
CA PRO A 148 2.98 -7.64 -23.71
C PRO A 148 1.90 -7.58 -24.80
N GLY A 149 1.69 -6.37 -25.36
CA GLY A 149 0.70 -6.11 -26.41
C GLY A 149 -0.77 -6.15 -25.94
N ARG A 150 -1.02 -6.19 -24.64
CA ARG A 150 -2.34 -6.06 -24.03
C ARG A 150 -2.28 -5.00 -22.94
N PRO A 151 -2.28 -3.70 -23.29
CA PRO A 151 -2.21 -2.63 -22.30
C PRO A 151 -3.39 -2.73 -21.33
N VAL A 152 -3.10 -2.55 -20.06
CA VAL A 152 -4.15 -2.42 -19.04
C VAL A 152 -4.87 -1.09 -19.28
N GLY A 153 -6.21 -1.11 -19.34
CA GLY A 153 -7.01 0.10 -19.55
C GLY A 153 -6.76 1.15 -18.48
N GLY A 154 -6.88 2.43 -18.87
CA GLY A 154 -6.69 3.57 -17.98
C GLY A 154 -5.23 4.05 -17.83
N VAL A 155 -4.22 3.31 -18.32
CA VAL A 155 -2.82 3.73 -18.19
C VAL A 155 -2.54 5.03 -18.93
N VAL A 156 -3.08 5.20 -20.14
CA VAL A 156 -2.91 6.44 -20.93
C VAL A 156 -3.57 7.61 -20.19
N ASP A 157 -4.79 7.43 -19.73
CA ASP A 157 -5.54 8.46 -19.01
C ASP A 157 -4.84 8.88 -17.70
N LEU A 158 -4.16 7.94 -17.04
CA LEU A 158 -3.35 8.20 -15.86
C LEU A 158 -2.10 9.03 -16.17
N LEU A 159 -1.41 8.73 -17.28
CA LEU A 159 -0.13 9.36 -17.62
C LEU A 159 -0.29 10.71 -18.35
N LEU A 160 -1.35 10.88 -19.12
CA LEU A 160 -1.57 12.05 -19.98
C LEU A 160 -1.50 13.39 -19.22
N PRO A 161 -2.15 13.58 -18.05
CA PRO A 161 -2.10 14.86 -17.33
C PRO A 161 -0.68 15.30 -16.96
N MET A 162 0.17 14.35 -16.56
CA MET A 162 1.56 14.64 -16.21
C MET A 162 2.42 14.93 -17.45
N THR A 163 2.23 14.19 -18.55
CA THR A 163 2.96 14.44 -19.80
C THR A 163 2.65 15.82 -20.38
N GLU A 164 1.40 16.26 -20.30
CA GLU A 164 0.98 17.61 -20.67
C GLU A 164 1.63 18.67 -19.75
N THR A 165 1.63 18.44 -18.44
CA THR A 165 2.26 19.35 -17.46
C THR A 165 3.77 19.50 -17.72
N LEU A 166 4.45 18.42 -18.11
CA LEU A 166 5.86 18.43 -18.47
C LEU A 166 6.15 19.00 -19.88
N GLY A 167 5.11 19.32 -20.63
CA GLY A 167 5.25 19.85 -22.00
C GLY A 167 5.71 18.80 -23.02
N TRP A 168 5.53 17.52 -22.74
CA TRP A 168 5.84 16.46 -23.69
C TRP A 168 4.73 16.38 -24.76
N SER A 169 5.09 16.68 -25.99
CA SER A 169 4.20 16.57 -27.15
C SER A 169 4.72 15.48 -28.09
N GLY A 170 4.09 14.32 -28.07
CA GLY A 170 4.40 13.22 -28.95
C GLY A 170 3.34 12.12 -28.82
N PRO A 171 3.26 11.17 -29.77
CA PRO A 171 2.40 10.01 -29.59
C PRO A 171 2.87 9.21 -28.36
N LEU A 172 1.93 8.96 -27.46
CA LEU A 172 2.11 8.02 -26.35
C LEU A 172 2.08 6.57 -26.84
#